data_0806deca1b6635d03faa2328c194c030
#
_entry.id   0806deca1b6635d03faa2328c194c030
#
_cell.length_a   1.000
_cell.length_b   1.000
_cell.length_c   1.000
_cell.angle_alpha   90.00
_cell.angle_beta   90.00
_cell.angle_gamma   90.00
#
_symmetry.space_group_name_H-M   'P 1'
#
loop_
_entity.id
_entity.type
_entity.pdbx_description
1 polymer ?
#
loop_
_entity_poly.entity_id
_entity_poly.type
_entity_poly.pdbx_seq_one_letter_code
_entity_poly.pdbx_strand_id
1 'polypeptide(L)'
;MLLIVALLNGAIAYIDGLMEGIIPLTLYAEQYMSTLAGVDLFQSLFDIVFGFGVSLIVLKFLKKGFETYVLWSDGDADEEPIAILTNFFKAMAVAICFPTMYDWLATIVEEMSNKMLEAIGLATAYDWAGWVSGISTMGLVTAIFGLVFVIVYFILYFQFLMRGLEILILRVGIPLACVGLIDNDKGVFKPYMNKFFQSALSVIIQIS
;
A
#
# COMPACT_ATOMS: atom_id res chain seq x y z
N MET A 1 -21.71 -29.36 -21.21
CA MET A 1 -20.46 -28.87 -21.78
C MET A 1 -20.55 -27.38 -22.16
N LEU A 2 -21.50 -26.94 -22.97
CA LEU A 2 -21.70 -25.52 -23.34
C LEU A 2 -21.82 -24.57 -22.14
N LEU A 3 -22.51 -24.96 -21.08
CA LEU A 3 -22.73 -24.14 -19.89
C LEU A 3 -21.41 -23.93 -19.09
N ILE A 4 -20.57 -24.96 -19.01
CA ILE A 4 -19.25 -24.87 -18.34
C ILE A 4 -18.31 -23.98 -19.14
N VAL A 5 -18.32 -24.07 -20.46
CA VAL A 5 -17.51 -23.23 -21.36
C VAL A 5 -17.97 -21.76 -21.29
N ALA A 6 -19.28 -21.51 -21.24
CA ALA A 6 -19.82 -20.17 -21.10
C ALA A 6 -19.48 -19.55 -19.75
N LEU A 7 -19.50 -20.34 -18.66
CA LEU A 7 -19.12 -19.92 -17.30
C LEU A 7 -17.64 -19.65 -17.22
N LEU A 8 -16.79 -20.47 -17.83
CA LEU A 8 -15.34 -20.26 -17.93
C LEU A 8 -15.01 -18.99 -18.74
N ASN A 9 -15.66 -18.77 -19.87
CA ASN A 9 -15.48 -17.59 -20.70
C ASN A 9 -15.86 -16.31 -19.92
N GLY A 10 -16.99 -16.34 -19.19
CA GLY A 10 -17.41 -15.24 -18.36
C GLY A 10 -16.42 -14.96 -17.21
N ALA A 11 -15.95 -16.02 -16.54
CA ALA A 11 -14.98 -15.90 -15.47
C ALA A 11 -13.62 -15.35 -15.97
N ILE A 12 -13.15 -15.80 -17.13
CA ILE A 12 -11.87 -15.35 -17.69
C ILE A 12 -11.95 -13.90 -18.19
N ALA A 13 -13.05 -13.50 -18.85
CA ALA A 13 -13.23 -12.10 -19.23
C ALA A 13 -13.28 -11.16 -18.00
N TYR A 14 -13.89 -11.65 -16.90
CA TYR A 14 -13.88 -10.91 -15.64
C TYR A 14 -12.48 -10.85 -15.01
N ILE A 15 -11.73 -11.94 -15.06
CA ILE A 15 -10.35 -12.03 -14.59
C ILE A 15 -9.43 -11.09 -15.37
N ASP A 16 -9.58 -11.02 -16.70
CA ASP A 16 -8.77 -10.13 -17.55
C ASP A 16 -8.97 -8.68 -17.20
N GLY A 17 -10.21 -8.25 -16.98
CA GLY A 17 -10.51 -6.91 -16.46
C GLY A 17 -9.98 -6.63 -15.05
N LEU A 18 -9.89 -7.66 -14.20
CA LEU A 18 -9.29 -7.54 -12.87
C LEU A 18 -7.75 -7.45 -12.92
N MET A 19 -7.10 -8.11 -13.90
CA MET A 19 -5.64 -8.09 -14.06
C MET A 19 -5.12 -6.72 -14.48
N GLU A 20 -5.80 -6.05 -15.39
CA GLU A 20 -5.44 -4.67 -15.76
C GLU A 20 -5.47 -3.72 -14.57
N GLY A 21 -6.28 -4.03 -13.54
CA GLY A 21 -6.41 -3.26 -12.31
C GLY A 21 -5.50 -3.66 -11.16
N ILE A 22 -4.71 -4.74 -11.23
CA ILE A 22 -3.94 -5.26 -10.08
C ILE A 22 -2.86 -4.28 -9.62
N ILE A 23 -2.07 -3.71 -10.53
CA ILE A 23 -1.02 -2.75 -10.18
C ILE A 23 -1.63 -1.47 -9.60
N PRO A 24 -2.61 -0.82 -10.25
CA PRO A 24 -3.33 0.30 -9.64
C PRO A 24 -4.00 -0.05 -8.33
N LEU A 25 -4.60 -1.23 -8.20
CA LEU A 25 -5.26 -1.68 -6.97
C LEU A 25 -4.29 -1.79 -5.78
N THR A 26 -3.06 -2.24 -6.01
CA THR A 26 -2.07 -2.42 -4.94
C THR A 26 -1.35 -1.14 -4.57
N LEU A 27 -1.03 -0.29 -5.54
CA LEU A 27 -0.25 0.94 -5.34
C LEU A 27 -1.12 2.17 -5.11
N TYR A 28 -2.29 2.24 -5.78
CA TYR A 28 -3.22 3.36 -5.75
C TYR A 28 -4.61 2.91 -5.27
N ALA A 29 -4.66 2.07 -4.23
CA ALA A 29 -5.90 1.49 -3.70
C ALA A 29 -6.95 2.56 -3.37
N GLU A 30 -6.55 3.76 -2.98
CA GLU A 30 -7.41 4.91 -2.73
C GLU A 30 -8.16 5.37 -3.97
N GLN A 31 -7.47 5.49 -5.12
CA GLN A 31 -8.09 5.93 -6.38
C GLN A 31 -9.05 4.87 -6.91
N TYR A 32 -8.66 3.60 -6.77
CA TYR A 32 -9.52 2.49 -7.17
C TYR A 32 -10.78 2.41 -6.31
N MET A 33 -10.66 2.60 -5.00
CA MET A 33 -11.79 2.60 -4.09
C MET A 33 -12.67 3.84 -4.25
N SER A 34 -12.11 5.02 -4.55
CA SER A 34 -12.89 6.23 -4.83
C SER A 34 -13.73 6.10 -6.10
N THR A 35 -13.19 5.46 -7.15
CA THR A 35 -13.94 5.15 -8.38
C THR A 35 -15.07 4.15 -8.14
N LEU A 36 -14.88 3.14 -7.27
CA LEU A 36 -15.92 2.17 -6.93
C LEU A 36 -17.01 2.74 -6.01
N ALA A 37 -16.63 3.52 -5.02
CA ALA A 37 -17.56 4.06 -4.02
C ALA A 37 -18.21 5.39 -4.45
N GLY A 38 -17.67 6.06 -5.48
CA GLY A 38 -18.16 7.37 -5.95
C GLY A 38 -17.96 8.50 -4.93
N VAL A 39 -17.16 8.28 -3.88
CA VAL A 39 -16.90 9.24 -2.79
C VAL A 39 -15.42 9.18 -2.42
N ASP A 40 -14.78 10.35 -2.26
CA ASP A 40 -13.39 10.47 -1.79
C ASP A 40 -13.26 10.22 -0.28
N LEU A 41 -13.82 9.09 0.17
CA LEU A 41 -13.80 8.68 1.58
C LEU A 41 -12.37 8.55 2.12
N PHE A 42 -11.45 8.06 1.30
CA PHE A 42 -10.07 7.85 1.72
C PHE A 42 -9.30 9.16 1.84
N GLN A 43 -9.54 10.13 0.95
CA GLN A 43 -8.93 11.45 1.07
C GLN A 43 -9.41 12.15 2.34
N SER A 44 -10.72 12.12 2.61
CA SER A 44 -11.29 12.68 3.84
C SER A 44 -10.75 12.01 5.10
N LEU A 45 -10.59 10.68 5.07
CA LEU A 45 -10.03 9.92 6.19
C LEU A 45 -8.55 10.22 6.39
N PHE A 46 -7.79 10.35 5.30
CA PHE A 46 -6.40 10.76 5.35
C PHE A 46 -6.24 12.15 5.96
N ASP A 47 -7.06 13.12 5.55
CA ASP A 47 -7.01 14.50 6.06
C ASP A 47 -7.34 14.55 7.57
N ILE A 48 -8.31 13.76 8.03
CA ILE A 48 -8.64 13.65 9.46
C ILE A 48 -7.46 13.06 10.24
N VAL A 49 -6.90 11.94 9.78
CA VAL A 49 -5.76 11.28 10.45
C VAL A 49 -4.51 12.15 10.42
N PHE A 50 -4.28 12.86 9.32
CA PHE A 50 -3.18 13.80 9.18
C PHE A 50 -3.32 14.96 10.19
N GLY A 51 -4.48 15.60 10.26
CA GLY A 51 -4.77 16.67 11.23
C GLY A 51 -4.60 16.20 12.67
N PHE A 52 -5.07 14.98 12.98
CA PHE A 52 -4.90 14.37 14.29
C PHE A 52 -3.42 14.06 14.59
N GLY A 53 -2.68 13.50 13.63
CA GLY A 53 -1.25 13.22 13.75
C GLY A 53 -0.42 14.49 14.01
N VAL A 54 -0.68 15.56 13.25
CA VAL A 54 -0.03 16.87 13.45
C VAL A 54 -0.34 17.42 14.84
N SER A 55 -1.60 17.33 15.28
CA SER A 55 -1.99 17.78 16.63
C SER A 55 -1.25 17.01 17.73
N LEU A 56 -1.08 15.69 17.56
CA LEU A 56 -0.31 14.86 18.50
C LEU A 56 1.19 15.19 18.48
N ILE A 57 1.77 15.51 17.32
CA ILE A 57 3.16 15.97 17.20
C ILE A 57 3.35 17.26 18.02
N VAL A 58 2.46 18.25 17.84
CA VAL A 58 2.48 19.51 18.59
C VAL A 58 2.30 19.27 20.09
N LEU A 59 1.31 18.46 20.46
CA LEU A 59 1.03 18.15 21.87
C LEU A 59 2.23 17.47 22.55
N LYS A 60 2.85 16.51 21.88
CA LYS A 60 4.03 15.81 22.40
C LYS A 60 5.24 16.73 22.50
N PHE A 61 5.43 17.62 21.52
CA PHE A 61 6.47 18.65 21.57
C PHE A 61 6.28 19.57 22.77
N LEU A 62 5.06 20.07 23.00
CA LEU A 62 4.76 20.91 24.16
C LEU A 62 5.01 20.16 25.47
N LYS A 63 4.55 18.91 25.59
CA LYS A 63 4.78 18.07 26.78
C LYS A 63 6.29 17.94 27.06
N LYS A 64 7.11 17.55 26.07
CA LYS A 64 8.55 17.42 26.22
C LYS A 64 9.23 18.77 26.53
N GLY A 65 8.77 19.84 25.90
CA GLY A 65 9.28 21.19 26.20
C GLY A 65 9.04 21.60 27.65
N PHE A 66 7.85 21.30 28.20
CA PHE A 66 7.55 21.53 29.61
C PHE A 66 8.42 20.66 30.54
N GLU A 67 8.51 19.35 30.24
CA GLU A 67 9.37 18.44 31.03
C GLU A 67 10.82 18.90 31.06
N THR A 68 11.38 19.28 29.91
CA THR A 68 12.75 19.78 29.81
C THR A 68 12.92 21.12 30.54
N TYR A 69 11.95 22.03 30.47
CA TYR A 69 12.01 23.31 31.17
C TYR A 69 12.03 23.10 32.68
N VAL A 70 11.18 22.21 33.20
CA VAL A 70 11.14 21.90 34.65
C VAL A 70 12.44 21.25 35.11
N LEU A 71 12.92 20.23 34.39
CA LEU A 71 14.17 19.54 34.73
C LEU A 71 15.41 20.46 34.62
N TRP A 72 15.40 21.37 33.64
CA TRP A 72 16.50 22.34 33.51
C TRP A 72 16.53 23.34 34.67
N SER A 73 15.36 23.71 35.17
CA SER A 73 15.29 24.54 36.38
C SER A 73 15.88 23.85 37.60
N ASP A 74 15.80 22.51 37.68
CA ASP A 74 16.33 21.68 38.76
C ASP A 74 17.77 21.23 38.50
N GLY A 75 18.38 21.57 37.34
CA GLY A 75 19.77 21.25 36.99
C GLY A 75 20.01 19.81 36.47
N ASP A 76 18.98 19.07 36.20
CA ASP A 76 19.01 17.64 35.85
C ASP A 76 18.37 17.35 34.44
N ALA A 77 18.65 18.22 33.47
CA ALA A 77 18.09 18.11 32.13
C ALA A 77 18.77 16.99 31.31
N ASP A 78 18.05 15.89 31.06
CA ASP A 78 18.53 14.77 30.23
C ASP A 78 18.57 15.08 28.72
N GLU A 79 17.84 16.09 28.25
CA GLU A 79 17.75 16.44 26.83
C GLU A 79 17.98 17.93 26.58
N GLU A 80 18.77 18.24 25.55
CA GLU A 80 18.98 19.63 25.12
C GLU A 80 17.71 20.18 24.42
N PRO A 81 17.23 21.40 24.74
CA PRO A 81 16.06 22.02 24.11
C PRO A 81 16.17 22.11 22.60
N ILE A 82 17.39 22.30 22.07
CA ILE A 82 17.65 22.35 20.62
C ILE A 82 17.42 21.00 19.97
N ALA A 83 17.71 19.88 20.64
CA ALA A 83 17.47 18.54 20.13
C ALA A 83 15.95 18.27 19.98
N ILE A 84 15.14 18.67 20.96
CA ILE A 84 13.69 18.54 20.94
C ILE A 84 13.10 19.36 19.79
N LEU A 85 13.55 20.60 19.62
CA LEU A 85 13.10 21.46 18.52
C LEU A 85 13.48 20.87 17.16
N THR A 86 14.69 20.34 17.03
CA THR A 86 15.16 19.69 15.80
C THR A 86 14.34 18.44 15.48
N ASN A 87 14.01 17.62 16.46
CA ASN A 87 13.19 16.43 16.29
C ASN A 87 11.73 16.77 15.93
N PHE A 88 11.20 17.87 16.51
CA PHE A 88 9.89 18.40 16.11
C PHE A 88 9.86 18.79 14.64
N PHE A 89 10.84 19.57 14.16
CA PHE A 89 10.90 19.94 12.73
C PHE A 89 11.09 18.72 11.82
N LYS A 90 11.87 17.73 12.23
CA LYS A 90 12.01 16.46 11.49
C LYS A 90 10.68 15.73 11.40
N ALA A 91 9.94 15.61 12.51
CA ALA A 91 8.64 14.95 12.54
C ALA A 91 7.62 15.63 11.62
N MET A 92 7.55 16.97 11.68
CA MET A 92 6.68 17.77 10.81
C MET A 92 7.07 17.67 9.35
N ALA A 93 8.35 17.78 9.02
CA ALA A 93 8.83 17.66 7.65
C ALA A 93 8.50 16.29 7.05
N VAL A 94 8.75 15.21 7.78
CA VAL A 94 8.42 13.86 7.32
C VAL A 94 6.91 13.71 7.14
N ALA A 95 6.09 14.16 8.09
CA ALA A 95 4.64 14.03 7.99
C ALA A 95 4.07 14.77 6.75
N ILE A 96 4.59 15.97 6.45
CA ILE A 96 4.12 16.79 5.31
C ILE A 96 4.66 16.26 3.97
N CYS A 97 5.95 15.85 3.92
CA CYS A 97 6.58 15.42 2.67
C CYS A 97 6.24 13.98 2.28
N PHE A 98 5.77 13.17 3.24
CA PHE A 98 5.57 11.74 3.01
C PHE A 98 4.57 11.42 1.89
N PRO A 99 3.42 12.09 1.74
CA PRO A 99 2.50 11.81 0.63
C PRO A 99 3.18 11.93 -0.75
N THR A 100 3.93 13.02 -0.95
CA THR A 100 4.68 13.25 -2.21
C THR A 100 5.79 12.20 -2.42
N MET A 101 6.49 11.82 -1.35
CA MET A 101 7.50 10.76 -1.41
C MET A 101 6.87 9.40 -1.74
N TYR A 102 5.68 9.13 -1.21
CA TYR A 102 4.95 7.90 -1.52
C TYR A 102 4.58 7.84 -3.01
N ASP A 103 4.05 8.91 -3.59
CA ASP A 103 3.66 8.95 -4.98
C ASP A 103 4.86 8.69 -5.92
N TRP A 104 6.03 9.22 -5.59
CA TRP A 104 7.26 8.91 -6.32
C TRP A 104 7.69 7.45 -6.17
N LEU A 105 7.61 6.89 -4.95
CA LEU A 105 7.92 5.49 -4.71
C LEU A 105 6.93 4.58 -5.46
N ALA A 106 5.64 4.90 -5.46
CA ALA A 106 4.63 4.14 -6.19
C ALA A 106 4.91 4.15 -7.70
N THR A 107 5.26 5.30 -8.26
CA THR A 107 5.65 5.42 -9.69
C THR A 107 6.87 4.57 -10.02
N ILE A 108 7.91 4.59 -9.17
CA ILE A 108 9.12 3.77 -9.37
C ILE A 108 8.77 2.26 -9.31
N VAL A 109 7.94 1.86 -8.35
CA VAL A 109 7.50 0.45 -8.22
C VAL A 109 6.68 0.03 -9.43
N GLU A 110 5.77 0.88 -9.91
CA GLU A 110 4.96 0.63 -11.11
C GLU A 110 5.84 0.47 -12.36
N GLU A 111 6.77 1.40 -12.61
CA GLU A 111 7.70 1.30 -13.75
C GLU A 111 8.58 0.05 -13.66
N MET A 112 9.07 -0.28 -12.46
CA MET A 112 9.88 -1.47 -12.25
C MET A 112 9.06 -2.74 -12.52
N SER A 113 7.81 -2.81 -12.04
CA SER A 113 6.92 -3.94 -12.28
C SER A 113 6.61 -4.11 -13.75
N ASN A 114 6.30 -3.01 -14.46
CA ASN A 114 6.04 -3.05 -15.89
C ASN A 114 7.25 -3.53 -16.70
N LYS A 115 8.47 -3.05 -16.37
CA LYS A 115 9.70 -3.52 -17.02
C LYS A 115 10.01 -4.99 -16.74
N MET A 116 9.70 -5.47 -15.53
CA MET A 116 9.85 -6.89 -15.20
C MET A 116 8.85 -7.75 -15.99
N LEU A 117 7.59 -7.34 -16.10
CA LEU A 117 6.59 -8.03 -16.91
C LEU A 117 6.97 -8.06 -18.40
N GLU A 118 7.49 -6.94 -18.92
CA GLU A 118 8.03 -6.86 -20.29
C GLU A 118 9.22 -7.81 -20.50
N ALA A 119 10.16 -7.85 -19.56
CA ALA A 119 11.34 -8.73 -19.64
C ALA A 119 10.98 -10.22 -19.61
N ILE A 120 9.90 -10.60 -18.92
CA ILE A 120 9.40 -11.97 -18.85
C ILE A 120 8.55 -12.33 -20.09
N GLY A 121 8.26 -11.35 -20.97
CA GLY A 121 7.46 -11.54 -22.17
C GLY A 121 5.96 -11.64 -21.90
N LEU A 122 5.51 -11.29 -20.69
CA LEU A 122 4.10 -11.23 -20.29
C LEU A 122 3.43 -9.90 -20.64
N ALA A 123 4.17 -8.97 -21.23
CA ALA A 123 3.64 -7.66 -21.65
C ALA A 123 2.72 -7.75 -22.89
N THR A 124 2.71 -8.88 -23.58
CA THR A 124 1.71 -9.15 -24.63
C THR A 124 0.48 -9.76 -23.97
N ALA A 125 -0.67 -9.13 -24.16
CA ALA A 125 -1.96 -9.64 -23.70
C ALA A 125 -2.04 -11.14 -24.02
N TYR A 126 -2.06 -11.96 -22.97
CA TYR A 126 -2.17 -13.41 -23.13
C TYR A 126 -3.52 -13.69 -23.78
N ASP A 127 -3.53 -14.38 -24.92
CA ASP A 127 -4.77 -14.70 -25.63
C ASP A 127 -5.57 -15.78 -24.87
N TRP A 128 -6.22 -15.33 -23.81
CA TRP A 128 -7.12 -16.17 -23.01
C TRP A 128 -8.27 -16.75 -23.83
N ALA A 129 -8.76 -16.00 -24.82
CA ALA A 129 -9.82 -16.44 -25.70
C ALA A 129 -9.37 -17.63 -26.57
N GLY A 130 -8.15 -17.59 -27.10
CA GLY A 130 -7.53 -18.71 -27.80
C GLY A 130 -7.34 -19.93 -26.91
N TRP A 131 -6.93 -19.70 -25.64
CA TRP A 131 -6.74 -20.77 -24.67
C TRP A 131 -8.05 -21.45 -24.28
N VAL A 132 -9.13 -20.69 -24.07
CA VAL A 132 -10.46 -21.20 -23.75
C VAL A 132 -11.09 -21.92 -24.92
N SER A 133 -10.89 -21.44 -26.15
CA SER A 133 -11.36 -22.16 -27.36
C SER A 133 -10.64 -23.50 -27.47
N GLY A 134 -9.37 -23.60 -27.11
CA GLY A 134 -8.60 -24.84 -26.99
C GLY A 134 -9.18 -25.80 -25.93
N ILE A 135 -9.60 -25.30 -24.77
CA ILE A 135 -10.24 -26.10 -23.71
C ILE A 135 -11.56 -26.72 -24.21
N SER A 136 -12.33 -25.99 -25.00
CA SER A 136 -13.61 -26.48 -25.51
C SER A 136 -13.48 -27.72 -26.44
N THR A 137 -12.30 -27.88 -27.07
CA THR A 137 -11.99 -28.99 -27.96
C THR A 137 -11.31 -30.18 -27.25
N MET A 138 -10.69 -29.97 -26.07
CA MET A 138 -9.89 -31.00 -25.37
C MET A 138 -10.65 -31.86 -24.35
N GLY A 139 -11.93 -31.59 -24.10
CA GLY A 139 -12.78 -32.44 -23.27
C GLY A 139 -12.90 -32.07 -21.79
N LEU A 140 -13.59 -32.92 -21.03
CA LEU A 140 -14.06 -32.66 -19.66
C LEU A 140 -12.92 -32.51 -18.66
N VAL A 141 -11.80 -33.19 -18.83
CA VAL A 141 -10.64 -33.13 -17.96
C VAL A 141 -10.02 -31.74 -17.99
N THR A 142 -9.85 -31.15 -19.16
CA THR A 142 -9.28 -29.82 -19.34
C THR A 142 -10.20 -28.72 -18.77
N ALA A 143 -11.52 -28.92 -18.85
CA ALA A 143 -12.49 -28.02 -18.22
C ALA A 143 -12.37 -28.02 -16.69
N ILE A 144 -12.09 -29.16 -16.04
CA ILE A 144 -11.86 -29.27 -14.60
C ILE A 144 -10.56 -28.52 -14.22
N PHE A 145 -9.48 -28.72 -14.98
CA PHE A 145 -8.22 -27.97 -14.74
C PHE A 145 -8.43 -26.46 -14.91
N GLY A 146 -9.19 -26.01 -15.89
CA GLY A 146 -9.54 -24.61 -16.06
C GLY A 146 -10.29 -24.03 -14.86
N LEU A 147 -11.22 -24.80 -14.28
CA LEU A 147 -11.96 -24.38 -13.08
C LEU A 147 -11.05 -24.27 -11.86
N VAL A 148 -10.13 -25.22 -11.66
CA VAL A 148 -9.12 -25.16 -10.60
C VAL A 148 -8.24 -23.93 -10.77
N PHE A 149 -7.81 -23.63 -12.00
CA PHE A 149 -7.01 -22.45 -12.32
C PHE A 149 -7.73 -21.15 -11.96
N VAL A 150 -9.02 -21.03 -12.30
CA VAL A 150 -9.84 -19.86 -11.94
C VAL A 150 -9.88 -19.68 -10.41
N ILE A 151 -10.08 -20.76 -9.65
CA ILE A 151 -10.13 -20.70 -8.18
C ILE A 151 -8.77 -20.21 -7.61
N VAL A 152 -7.66 -20.79 -8.08
CA VAL A 152 -6.31 -20.38 -7.66
C VAL A 152 -6.07 -18.89 -7.98
N TYR A 153 -6.53 -18.44 -9.13
CA TYR A 153 -6.42 -17.07 -9.56
C TYR A 153 -7.20 -16.10 -8.65
N PHE A 154 -8.43 -16.47 -8.27
CA PHE A 154 -9.19 -15.67 -7.29
C PHE A 154 -8.48 -15.57 -5.94
N ILE A 155 -7.82 -16.62 -5.48
CA ILE A 155 -7.05 -16.60 -4.23
C ILE A 155 -5.87 -15.62 -4.37
N LEU A 156 -5.15 -15.64 -5.49
CA LEU A 156 -4.06 -14.69 -5.77
C LEU A 156 -4.57 -13.25 -5.81
N TYR A 157 -5.67 -12.99 -6.52
CA TYR A 157 -6.28 -11.66 -6.56
C TYR A 157 -6.64 -11.15 -5.17
N PHE A 158 -7.20 -12.01 -4.30
CA PHE A 158 -7.51 -11.64 -2.91
C PHE A 158 -6.25 -11.30 -2.11
N GLN A 159 -5.14 -12.00 -2.36
CA GLN A 159 -3.85 -11.68 -1.73
C GLN A 159 -3.34 -10.30 -2.14
N PHE A 160 -3.45 -9.93 -3.43
CA PHE A 160 -3.09 -8.60 -3.91
C PHE A 160 -3.95 -7.50 -3.27
N LEU A 161 -5.26 -7.75 -3.19
CA LEU A 161 -6.19 -6.81 -2.55
C LEU A 161 -5.83 -6.57 -1.08
N MET A 162 -5.52 -7.63 -0.33
CA MET A 162 -5.08 -7.52 1.07
C MET A 162 -3.76 -6.74 1.19
N ARG A 163 -2.83 -6.92 0.26
CA ARG A 163 -1.59 -6.13 0.22
C ARG A 163 -1.84 -4.65 -0.04
N GLY A 164 -2.71 -4.35 -1.01
CA GLY A 164 -3.10 -2.96 -1.29
C GLY A 164 -3.70 -2.27 -0.06
N LEU A 165 -4.59 -2.97 0.65
CA LEU A 165 -5.17 -2.47 1.90
C LEU A 165 -4.11 -2.30 3.01
N GLU A 166 -3.15 -3.22 3.13
CA GLU A 166 -2.05 -3.11 4.10
C GLU A 166 -1.23 -1.84 3.85
N ILE A 167 -0.84 -1.58 2.60
CA ILE A 167 -0.09 -0.38 2.22
C ILE A 167 -0.92 0.89 2.45
N LEU A 168 -2.21 0.86 2.12
CA LEU A 168 -3.12 1.98 2.35
C LEU A 168 -3.20 2.34 3.83
N ILE A 169 -3.40 1.36 4.71
CA ILE A 169 -3.44 1.56 6.16
C ILE A 169 -2.10 2.12 6.66
N LEU A 170 -0.99 1.56 6.19
CA LEU A 170 0.34 2.05 6.55
C LEU A 170 0.57 3.49 6.06
N ARG A 171 0.11 3.85 4.86
CA ARG A 171 0.20 5.22 4.34
C ARG A 171 -0.57 6.21 5.19
N VAL A 172 -1.83 5.89 5.52
CA VAL A 172 -2.70 6.73 6.35
C VAL A 172 -2.15 6.90 7.76
N GLY A 173 -1.50 5.87 8.31
CA GLY A 173 -0.98 5.89 9.68
C GLY A 173 0.38 6.59 9.87
N ILE A 174 1.06 7.02 8.81
CA ILE A 174 2.38 7.65 8.92
C ILE A 174 2.40 8.93 9.76
N PRO A 175 1.46 9.87 9.64
CA PRO A 175 1.45 11.05 10.49
C PRO A 175 1.42 10.70 11.99
N LEU A 176 0.72 9.62 12.35
CA LEU A 176 0.71 9.12 13.72
C LEU A 176 2.06 8.50 14.13
N ALA A 177 2.70 7.78 13.23
CA ALA A 177 4.04 7.21 13.49
C ALA A 177 5.11 8.31 13.66
N CYS A 178 4.97 9.45 12.95
CA CYS A 178 5.87 10.60 13.07
C CYS A 178 5.91 11.21 14.46
N VAL A 179 4.88 11.02 15.29
CA VAL A 179 4.89 11.39 16.70
C VAL A 179 6.05 10.73 17.45
N GLY A 180 6.45 9.52 17.03
CA GLY A 180 7.61 8.81 17.59
C GLY A 180 8.96 9.45 17.27
N LEU A 181 9.05 10.29 16.22
CA LEU A 181 10.31 10.98 15.88
C LEU A 181 10.73 12.06 16.88
N ILE A 182 9.82 12.50 17.74
CA ILE A 182 10.13 13.46 18.79
C ILE A 182 10.99 12.82 19.88
N ASP A 183 10.89 11.49 20.04
CA ASP A 183 11.74 10.75 20.97
C ASP A 183 13.15 10.54 20.39
N ASN A 184 14.17 10.58 21.21
CA ASN A 184 15.55 10.40 20.79
C ASN A 184 15.84 8.99 20.23
N ASP A 185 15.15 7.98 20.73
CA ASP A 185 15.23 6.59 20.27
C ASP A 185 14.37 6.30 19.02
N LYS A 186 13.70 7.32 18.48
CA LYS A 186 12.75 7.24 17.35
C LYS A 186 11.56 6.31 17.60
N GLY A 187 11.35 5.84 18.82
CA GLY A 187 10.18 5.12 19.30
C GLY A 187 9.49 4.21 18.27
N VAL A 188 8.22 4.51 18.01
CA VAL A 188 7.36 3.73 17.10
C VAL A 188 7.69 3.97 15.61
N PHE A 189 8.35 5.08 15.25
CA PHE A 189 8.60 5.45 13.87
C PHE A 189 9.50 4.43 13.13
N LYS A 190 10.59 4.01 13.74
CA LYS A 190 11.55 3.08 13.13
C LYS A 190 10.93 1.72 12.77
N PRO A 191 10.24 1.01 13.67
CA PRO A 191 9.59 -0.25 13.31
C PRO A 191 8.45 -0.06 12.30
N TYR A 192 7.75 1.10 12.35
CA TYR A 192 6.71 1.42 11.41
C TYR A 192 7.24 1.59 9.99
N MET A 193 8.31 2.34 9.80
CA MET A 193 8.98 2.53 8.51
C MET A 193 9.55 1.21 7.98
N ASN A 194 10.14 0.39 8.83
CA ASN A 194 10.61 -0.94 8.41
C ASN A 194 9.46 -1.80 7.89
N LYS A 195 8.32 -1.80 8.56
CA LYS A 195 7.13 -2.52 8.12
C LYS A 195 6.61 -1.99 6.79
N PHE A 196 6.58 -0.67 6.62
CA PHE A 196 6.17 -0.02 5.38
C PHE A 196 7.06 -0.44 4.20
N PHE A 197 8.38 -0.36 4.34
CA PHE A 197 9.31 -0.79 3.29
C PHE A 197 9.23 -2.29 3.01
N GLN A 198 9.04 -3.11 4.04
CA GLN A 198 8.86 -4.55 3.87
C GLN A 198 7.59 -4.86 3.09
N SER A 199 6.48 -4.18 3.38
CA SER A 199 5.22 -4.32 2.63
C SER A 199 5.38 -3.87 1.18
N ALA A 200 6.03 -2.73 0.92
CA ALA A 200 6.29 -2.22 -0.42
C ALA A 200 7.16 -3.18 -1.24
N LEU A 201 8.27 -3.68 -0.67
CA LEU A 201 9.13 -4.69 -1.31
C LEU A 201 8.37 -5.99 -1.60
N SER A 202 7.49 -6.42 -0.68
CA SER A 202 6.68 -7.62 -0.88
C SER A 202 5.74 -7.51 -2.07
N VAL A 203 5.23 -6.31 -2.38
CA VAL A 203 4.41 -6.07 -3.59
C VAL A 203 5.23 -6.27 -4.85
N ILE A 204 6.45 -5.72 -4.90
CA ILE A 204 7.35 -5.88 -6.06
C ILE A 204 7.61 -7.36 -6.32
N ILE A 205 7.96 -8.12 -5.27
CA ILE A 205 8.24 -9.56 -5.38
C ILE A 205 6.99 -10.35 -5.80
N GLN A 206 5.82 -9.92 -5.37
CA GLN A 206 4.56 -10.62 -5.66
C GLN A 206 4.06 -10.36 -7.10
N ILE A 207 4.40 -9.20 -7.68
CA ILE A 207 4.05 -8.83 -9.07
C ILE A 207 5.04 -9.45 -10.05
N SER A 208 6.31 -9.64 -9.66
CA SER A 208 7.35 -10.27 -10.50
C SER A 208 7.26 -11.80 -10.49
#